data_b590098576522a357832240858103a74
#
_entry.id   b590098576522a357832240858103a74
#
_cell.length_a   1.000
_cell.length_b   1.000
_cell.length_c   1.000
_cell.angle_alpha   90.00
_cell.angle_beta   90.00
_cell.angle_gamma   90.00
#
_symmetry.space_group_name_H-M   'P 1'
#
loop_
_entity.id
_entity.type
_entity.pdbx_description
1 polymer ?
#
loop_
_entity_poly.entity_id
_entity_poly.type
_entity_poly.pdbx_seq_one_letter_code
_entity_poly.pdbx_strand_id
1 'polypeptide(L)'
;MTTTFPSHRYNDQGKLNQLSQISVQYLDQIFDYFGVEYSYRNNTVVKSECFIHGGDNNTALNVYPNGDIRIHYKCRTHQCEDHFGSSFISLIRGALSHYKYKWKKEGDPEASFNEAVEFLLNFNKQNFDFLKKNDISGVEKMKFCGMINKLEKPDVNVGKRIARDFYRNNVEIPSHYYLKRGYSIEVLDKYDVGTCKKVGKFLYNRAVVPIYNEDYEYILGFTGRSIFPICKECKNYHNPDKECSVFPKWKHTAGFNKQNCLYNYWHAKHSILESTTIILVESPGNVWRLEEAGIHNSVAIFGTVLNDNQKKLIDESGAMSIVCLLDNDEAGQKGMKKIQEQCSKMYRLYFPNIDTNDIGDMKVDKVTSDIKPLITTVEGVYHG
;
A
#
# COMPACT_ATOMS: atom_id res chain seq x y z
N MET A 1 2.58 25.49 47.56
CA MET A 1 1.99 26.08 46.35
C MET A 1 1.75 24.95 45.35
N THR A 2 0.51 24.52 45.25
CA THR A 2 0.11 23.43 44.33
C THR A 2 0.03 24.01 42.93
N THR A 3 1.01 23.69 42.10
CA THR A 3 0.97 23.99 40.67
C THR A 3 -0.11 23.13 40.01
N THR A 4 -1.28 23.69 39.79
CA THR A 4 -2.32 23.12 38.93
C THR A 4 -1.81 23.11 37.50
N PHE A 5 -1.48 21.94 37.00
CA PHE A 5 -1.23 21.74 35.58
C PHE A 5 -2.50 22.16 34.78
N PRO A 6 -2.36 22.93 33.70
CA PRO A 6 -3.53 23.25 32.86
C PRO A 6 -4.13 21.96 32.33
N SER A 7 -5.44 21.77 32.54
CA SER A 7 -6.17 20.63 32.03
C SER A 7 -5.98 20.56 30.50
N HIS A 8 -5.45 19.44 29.99
CA HIS A 8 -5.32 19.25 28.56
C HIS A 8 -6.70 19.37 27.89
N ARG A 9 -6.79 20.23 26.87
CA ARG A 9 -8.02 20.43 26.07
C ARG A 9 -8.44 19.13 25.40
N TYR A 10 -7.47 18.27 25.07
CA TYR A 10 -7.65 16.98 24.44
C TYR A 10 -7.22 15.87 25.40
N ASN A 11 -8.17 15.09 25.91
CA ASN A 11 -7.93 14.05 26.92
C ASN A 11 -8.55 12.68 26.59
N ASP A 12 -9.20 12.54 25.43
CA ASP A 12 -9.77 11.28 24.99
C ASP A 12 -8.70 10.44 24.28
N GLN A 13 -8.19 9.43 24.97
CA GLN A 13 -7.09 8.58 24.47
C GLN A 13 -7.48 7.83 23.18
N GLY A 14 -8.74 7.42 23.04
CA GLY A 14 -9.21 6.72 21.83
C GLY A 14 -9.12 7.63 20.61
N LYS A 15 -9.54 8.88 20.74
CA LYS A 15 -9.49 9.88 19.66
C LYS A 15 -8.06 10.31 19.35
N LEU A 16 -7.19 10.43 20.34
CA LEU A 16 -5.78 10.72 20.15
C LEU A 16 -5.05 9.58 19.40
N ASN A 17 -5.39 8.34 19.71
CA ASN A 17 -4.85 7.19 18.98
C ASN A 17 -5.34 7.19 17.52
N GLN A 18 -6.62 7.48 17.28
CA GLN A 18 -7.18 7.59 15.93
C GLN A 18 -6.51 8.73 15.15
N LEU A 19 -6.31 9.90 15.78
CA LEU A 19 -5.58 11.01 15.18
C LEU A 19 -4.17 10.59 14.76
N SER A 20 -3.45 9.87 15.63
CA SER A 20 -2.11 9.35 15.34
C SER A 20 -2.11 8.39 14.16
N GLN A 21 -3.10 7.46 14.10
CA GLN A 21 -3.23 6.49 13.00
C GLN A 21 -3.51 7.16 11.65
N ILE A 22 -4.34 8.20 11.64
CA ILE A 22 -4.60 8.96 10.42
C ILE A 22 -3.37 9.77 10.03
N SER A 23 -2.75 10.45 11.00
CA SER A 23 -1.62 11.35 10.73
C SER A 23 -0.37 10.62 10.25
N VAL A 24 -0.15 9.39 10.69
CA VAL A 24 1.03 8.60 10.26
C VAL A 24 0.98 8.25 8.76
N GLN A 25 -0.19 8.27 8.15
CA GLN A 25 -0.33 8.07 6.69
C GLN A 25 0.27 9.24 5.90
N TYR A 26 0.41 10.40 6.52
CA TYR A 26 1.02 11.61 5.97
C TYR A 26 2.45 11.83 6.49
N LEU A 27 3.09 10.79 6.99
CA LEU A 27 4.40 10.89 7.64
C LEU A 27 5.45 11.54 6.73
N ASP A 28 5.46 11.20 5.44
CA ASP A 28 6.36 11.77 4.43
C ASP A 28 6.17 13.29 4.33
N GLN A 29 4.93 13.76 4.26
CA GLN A 29 4.61 15.19 4.19
C GLN A 29 4.96 15.92 5.50
N ILE A 30 4.88 15.24 6.64
CA ILE A 30 5.29 15.79 7.94
C ILE A 30 6.80 15.95 7.98
N PHE A 31 7.58 14.98 7.49
CA PHE A 31 9.03 15.10 7.38
C PHE A 31 9.42 16.23 6.42
N ASP A 32 8.77 16.31 5.25
CA ASP A 32 8.97 17.39 4.29
C ASP A 32 8.66 18.78 4.90
N TYR A 33 7.59 18.89 5.72
CA TYR A 33 7.23 20.13 6.41
C TYR A 33 8.35 20.61 7.36
N PHE A 34 9.00 19.68 8.05
CA PHE A 34 10.14 20.01 8.94
C PHE A 34 11.47 20.08 8.19
N GLY A 35 11.50 19.83 6.88
CA GLY A 35 12.71 19.88 6.05
C GLY A 35 13.70 18.77 6.34
N VAL A 36 13.22 17.59 6.73
CA VAL A 36 14.04 16.46 7.20
C VAL A 36 14.11 15.38 6.15
N GLU A 37 15.31 14.96 5.74
CA GLU A 37 15.52 13.80 4.89
C GLU A 37 15.28 12.50 5.66
N TYR A 38 14.62 11.54 5.02
CA TYR A 38 14.26 10.26 5.65
C TYR A 38 14.44 9.07 4.69
N SER A 39 14.54 7.89 5.29
CA SER A 39 14.63 6.61 4.56
C SER A 39 13.81 5.54 5.24
N TYR A 40 13.30 4.58 4.44
CA TYR A 40 12.57 3.43 4.96
C TYR A 40 13.48 2.20 5.11
N ARG A 41 13.42 1.56 6.26
CA ARG A 41 14.01 0.23 6.47
C ARG A 41 12.92 -0.84 6.47
N ASN A 42 12.98 -1.77 5.50
CA ASN A 42 12.05 -2.90 5.37
C ASN A 42 10.57 -2.49 5.33
N ASN A 43 10.23 -1.29 4.86
CA ASN A 43 8.88 -0.71 4.83
C ASN A 43 8.16 -0.62 6.20
N THR A 44 8.87 -0.84 7.31
CA THR A 44 8.27 -0.87 8.66
C THR A 44 8.81 0.20 9.59
N VAL A 45 10.00 0.73 9.32
CA VAL A 45 10.64 1.75 10.16
C VAL A 45 11.11 2.89 9.28
N VAL A 46 10.71 4.12 9.63
CA VAL A 46 11.23 5.35 9.01
C VAL A 46 12.40 5.85 9.83
N LYS A 47 13.51 6.14 9.15
CA LYS A 47 14.75 6.65 9.75
C LYS A 47 15.09 8.01 9.19
N SER A 48 15.53 8.90 10.07
CA SER A 48 16.00 10.24 9.73
C SER A 48 17.03 10.74 10.73
N GLU A 49 17.58 11.92 10.47
CA GLU A 49 18.15 12.73 11.52
C GLU A 49 17.09 13.07 12.58
N CYS A 50 17.51 13.32 13.80
CA CYS A 50 16.55 13.68 14.85
C CYS A 50 16.26 15.18 14.83
N PHE A 51 15.12 15.53 14.29
CA PHE A 51 14.65 16.91 14.20
C PHE A 51 14.06 17.47 15.51
N ILE A 52 14.15 16.71 16.63
CA ILE A 52 13.83 17.20 17.98
C ILE A 52 15.03 17.93 18.57
N HIS A 53 16.23 17.33 18.56
CA HIS A 53 17.43 17.95 19.10
C HIS A 53 18.37 18.53 18.04
N GLY A 54 18.07 18.33 16.73
CA GLY A 54 18.83 18.91 15.63
C GLY A 54 20.18 18.25 15.40
N GLY A 55 20.25 16.92 15.42
CA GLY A 55 21.48 16.18 15.13
C GLY A 55 21.62 15.83 13.65
N ASP A 56 22.85 15.61 13.18
CA ASP A 56 23.24 15.31 11.79
C ASP A 56 23.27 13.82 11.45
N ASN A 57 22.99 12.94 12.41
CA ASN A 57 22.96 11.49 12.17
C ASN A 57 21.63 11.08 11.55
N ASN A 58 21.64 10.76 10.26
CA ASN A 58 20.49 10.35 9.45
C ASN A 58 19.82 9.02 9.85
N THR A 59 20.29 8.37 10.91
CA THR A 59 19.70 7.15 11.47
C THR A 59 19.33 7.29 12.96
N ALA A 60 19.46 8.48 13.51
CA ALA A 60 19.23 8.73 14.94
C ALA A 60 17.77 8.59 15.34
N LEU A 61 16.85 9.12 14.57
CA LEU A 61 15.42 8.99 14.81
C LEU A 61 14.86 7.78 14.07
N ASN A 62 14.11 6.95 14.78
CA ASN A 62 13.39 5.83 14.21
C ASN A 62 11.91 5.97 14.56
N VAL A 63 11.04 6.02 13.53
CA VAL A 63 9.59 6.04 13.70
C VAL A 63 9.03 4.69 13.26
N TYR A 64 8.16 4.12 14.09
CA TYR A 64 7.52 2.82 13.92
C TYR A 64 6.03 3.02 13.63
N PRO A 65 5.66 3.25 12.36
CA PRO A 65 4.29 3.57 11.96
C PRO A 65 3.31 2.41 12.18
N ASN A 66 3.80 1.17 12.15
CA ASN A 66 3.02 -0.06 12.28
C ASN A 66 3.40 -0.83 13.55
N GLY A 67 3.70 -0.16 14.65
CA GLY A 67 4.00 -0.84 15.90
C GLY A 67 2.83 -1.69 16.39
N ASP A 68 3.11 -2.89 16.90
CA ASP A 68 2.11 -3.91 17.29
C ASP A 68 1.05 -3.41 18.29
N ILE A 69 1.37 -2.40 19.10
CA ILE A 69 0.48 -1.86 20.13
C ILE A 69 0.10 -0.41 19.84
N ARG A 70 1.05 0.39 19.34
CA ARG A 70 0.84 1.83 19.03
C ARG A 70 1.95 2.37 18.14
N ILE A 71 1.64 3.43 17.42
CA ILE A 71 2.63 4.23 16.68
C ILE A 71 3.56 4.91 17.68
N HIS A 72 4.85 4.70 17.53
CA HIS A 72 5.85 5.26 18.44
C HIS A 72 7.14 5.64 17.71
N TYR A 73 7.99 6.41 18.37
CA TYR A 73 9.31 6.74 17.89
C TYR A 73 10.39 6.49 18.96
N LYS A 74 11.63 6.44 18.51
CA LYS A 74 12.81 6.34 19.35
C LYS A 74 13.95 7.17 18.78
N CYS A 75 14.55 8.02 19.59
CA CYS A 75 15.80 8.72 19.30
C CYS A 75 16.98 7.93 19.90
N ARG A 76 17.90 7.48 19.06
CA ARG A 76 19.00 6.59 19.48
C ARG A 76 20.21 7.35 20.04
N THR A 77 20.25 8.66 19.88
CA THR A 77 21.40 9.47 20.30
C THR A 77 21.14 10.25 21.59
N HIS A 78 19.98 10.91 21.71
CA HIS A 78 19.65 11.76 22.84
C HIS A 78 18.40 11.31 23.62
N GLN A 79 17.82 10.16 23.27
CA GLN A 79 16.66 9.59 23.96
C GLN A 79 15.53 10.63 24.17
N CYS A 80 15.23 11.42 23.12
CA CYS A 80 14.25 12.51 23.20
C CYS A 80 12.86 12.05 23.67
N GLU A 81 12.54 10.76 23.48
CA GLU A 81 11.33 10.14 23.98
C GLU A 81 11.24 10.09 25.53
N ASP A 82 12.34 10.17 26.25
CA ASP A 82 12.35 10.19 27.72
C ASP A 82 11.82 11.53 28.25
N HIS A 83 12.07 12.62 27.50
CA HIS A 83 11.56 13.96 27.84
C HIS A 83 10.13 14.19 27.28
N PHE A 84 9.90 13.95 25.98
CA PHE A 84 8.62 14.27 25.33
C PHE A 84 7.58 13.15 25.42
N GLY A 85 7.99 11.90 25.71
CA GLY A 85 7.20 10.68 25.57
C GLY A 85 7.40 10.03 24.22
N SER A 86 7.11 8.73 24.10
CA SER A 86 7.40 7.92 22.90
C SER A 86 6.28 7.92 21.85
N SER A 87 5.12 8.56 22.10
CA SER A 87 3.99 8.54 21.17
C SER A 87 4.23 9.38 19.92
N PHE A 88 3.43 9.15 18.87
CA PHE A 88 3.51 9.96 17.65
C PHE A 88 3.19 11.44 17.89
N ILE A 89 2.20 11.74 18.75
CA ILE A 89 1.89 13.12 19.15
C ILE A 89 3.08 13.75 19.89
N SER A 90 3.77 12.97 20.71
CA SER A 90 4.98 13.40 21.43
C SER A 90 6.14 13.69 20.47
N LEU A 91 6.30 12.91 19.39
CA LEU A 91 7.24 13.22 18.32
C LEU A 91 6.96 14.60 17.71
N ILE A 92 5.70 14.89 17.39
CA ILE A 92 5.29 16.18 16.82
C ILE A 92 5.49 17.31 17.83
N ARG A 93 5.22 17.06 19.13
CA ARG A 93 5.50 18.04 20.20
C ARG A 93 6.99 18.38 20.25
N GLY A 94 7.86 17.38 20.22
CA GLY A 94 9.31 17.60 20.19
C GLY A 94 9.77 18.34 18.93
N ALA A 95 9.26 17.97 17.76
CA ALA A 95 9.54 18.65 16.49
C ALA A 95 9.13 20.14 16.53
N LEU A 96 7.92 20.43 16.99
CA LEU A 96 7.43 21.81 17.14
C LEU A 96 8.25 22.60 18.15
N SER A 97 8.69 21.97 19.25
CA SER A 97 9.55 22.58 20.25
C SER A 97 10.87 23.04 19.63
N HIS A 98 11.52 22.20 18.84
CA HIS A 98 12.72 22.57 18.10
C HIS A 98 12.44 23.66 17.05
N TYR A 99 11.44 23.44 16.21
CA TYR A 99 11.15 24.31 15.05
C TYR A 99 10.70 25.71 15.47
N LYS A 100 9.73 25.82 16.41
CA LYS A 100 9.15 27.10 16.84
C LYS A 100 9.96 27.78 17.96
N TYR A 101 10.41 26.99 18.95
CA TYR A 101 10.97 27.51 20.18
C TYR A 101 12.48 27.34 20.28
N LYS A 102 13.11 26.69 19.26
CA LYS A 102 14.56 26.42 19.23
C LYS A 102 15.04 25.56 20.40
N TRP A 103 14.17 24.66 20.86
CA TRP A 103 14.47 23.74 21.95
C TRP A 103 15.71 22.88 21.63
N LYS A 104 16.62 22.74 22.59
CA LYS A 104 17.85 21.95 22.53
C LYS A 104 18.04 21.04 23.73
N LYS A 105 17.55 21.44 24.90
CA LYS A 105 17.74 20.74 26.18
C LYS A 105 16.58 21.00 27.12
N GLU A 106 16.46 20.17 28.13
CA GLU A 106 15.51 20.36 29.23
C GLU A 106 15.66 21.77 29.86
N GLY A 107 14.53 22.42 30.09
CA GLY A 107 14.45 23.80 30.59
C GLY A 107 14.30 24.89 29.51
N ASP A 108 14.51 24.55 28.23
CA ASP A 108 14.20 25.45 27.13
C ASP A 108 12.67 25.54 26.91
N PRO A 109 12.16 26.65 26.32
CA PRO A 109 10.75 26.74 25.93
C PRO A 109 10.35 25.61 24.99
N GLU A 110 9.19 25.01 25.22
CA GLU A 110 8.70 23.88 24.45
C GLU A 110 7.24 24.03 24.03
N ALA A 111 6.86 23.36 22.96
CA ALA A 111 5.48 23.27 22.50
C ALA A 111 4.62 22.49 23.50
N SER A 112 3.39 22.95 23.70
CA SER A 112 2.43 22.25 24.54
C SER A 112 1.87 21.00 23.81
N PHE A 113 1.32 20.06 24.57
CA PHE A 113 0.61 18.92 24.01
C PHE A 113 -0.55 19.35 23.11
N ASN A 114 -1.30 20.39 23.50
CA ASN A 114 -2.41 20.92 22.70
C ASN A 114 -1.94 21.47 21.35
N GLU A 115 -0.79 22.16 21.30
CA GLU A 115 -0.22 22.64 20.04
C GLU A 115 0.13 21.49 19.08
N ALA A 116 0.67 20.38 19.60
CA ALA A 116 0.97 19.21 18.78
C ALA A 116 -0.30 18.57 18.21
N VAL A 117 -1.36 18.48 19.01
CA VAL A 117 -2.66 17.99 18.55
C VAL A 117 -3.27 18.93 17.51
N GLU A 118 -3.27 20.23 17.75
CA GLU A 118 -3.78 21.24 16.81
C GLU A 118 -2.99 21.26 15.50
N PHE A 119 -1.67 21.07 15.55
CA PHE A 119 -0.85 20.93 14.36
C PHE A 119 -1.31 19.74 13.51
N LEU A 120 -1.47 18.57 14.12
CA LEU A 120 -1.92 17.37 13.40
C LEU A 120 -3.33 17.52 12.82
N LEU A 121 -4.25 18.14 13.56
CA LEU A 121 -5.60 18.44 13.10
C LEU A 121 -5.60 19.34 11.86
N ASN A 122 -4.83 20.43 11.90
CA ASN A 122 -4.69 21.38 10.81
C ASN A 122 -3.96 20.75 9.60
N PHE A 123 -2.92 19.95 9.87
CA PHE A 123 -2.12 19.30 8.85
C PHE A 123 -2.95 18.31 8.03
N ASN A 124 -3.79 17.53 8.69
CA ASN A 124 -4.66 16.56 8.03
C ASN A 124 -5.87 17.21 7.32
N LYS A 125 -6.03 18.54 7.38
CA LYS A 125 -7.18 19.28 6.80
C LYS A 125 -8.55 18.71 7.19
N GLN A 126 -8.64 18.03 8.30
CA GLN A 126 -9.86 17.43 8.81
C GLN A 126 -10.36 18.24 10.00
N ASN A 127 -11.63 18.64 9.96
CA ASN A 127 -12.32 19.21 11.12
C ASN A 127 -12.69 18.09 12.09
N PHE A 128 -11.77 17.76 13.01
CA PHE A 128 -12.05 16.84 14.11
C PHE A 128 -12.86 17.52 15.23
N ASP A 129 -14.04 18.04 14.90
CA ASP A 129 -14.96 18.63 15.90
C ASP A 129 -15.32 17.63 17.01
N PHE A 130 -15.27 16.34 16.72
CA PHE A 130 -15.48 15.28 17.69
C PHE A 130 -14.40 15.16 18.77
N LEU A 131 -13.23 15.82 18.61
CA LEU A 131 -12.20 15.91 19.67
C LEU A 131 -12.50 17.00 20.70
N LYS A 132 -13.33 17.99 20.37
CA LYS A 132 -13.78 18.98 21.31
C LYS A 132 -14.80 18.33 22.26
N LYS A 133 -14.58 18.47 23.57
CA LYS A 133 -15.59 18.07 24.56
C LYS A 133 -16.81 18.97 24.34
N ASN A 134 -17.90 18.45 23.73
CA ASN A 134 -19.26 18.86 24.07
C ASN A 134 -20.31 18.25 23.16
N ASP A 135 -21.47 18.05 23.78
CA ASP A 135 -22.82 17.82 23.29
C ASP A 135 -23.21 16.42 22.80
N ILE A 136 -23.90 15.79 23.74
CA ILE A 136 -24.60 14.49 23.56
C ILE A 136 -25.72 14.55 22.49
N SER A 137 -26.21 15.73 22.09
CA SER A 137 -27.21 15.91 21.04
C SER A 137 -26.65 15.72 19.60
N GLY A 138 -25.34 15.72 19.43
CA GLY A 138 -24.68 15.49 18.15
C GLY A 138 -24.45 14.02 17.79
N VAL A 139 -24.61 13.09 18.72
CA VAL A 139 -24.17 11.68 18.57
C VAL A 139 -24.95 10.93 17.47
N GLU A 140 -26.22 11.23 17.25
CA GLU A 140 -27.02 10.58 16.20
C GLU A 140 -26.71 11.14 14.80
N LYS A 141 -26.56 12.47 14.69
CA LYS A 141 -26.06 13.09 13.45
C LYS A 141 -24.65 12.63 13.10
N MET A 142 -23.79 12.44 14.10
CA MET A 142 -22.42 11.92 13.92
C MET A 142 -22.37 10.46 13.48
N LYS A 143 -23.28 9.59 13.96
CA LYS A 143 -23.38 8.22 13.47
C LYS A 143 -23.70 8.18 11.98
N PHE A 144 -24.58 9.02 11.51
CA PHE A 144 -24.96 9.12 10.10
C PHE A 144 -23.86 9.76 9.25
N CYS A 145 -23.25 10.86 9.68
CA CYS A 145 -22.08 11.45 9.02
C CYS A 145 -20.87 10.53 9.06
N GLY A 146 -20.67 9.79 10.16
CA GLY A 146 -19.60 8.77 10.24
C GLY A 146 -19.87 7.55 9.36
N MET A 147 -21.12 7.24 9.02
CA MET A 147 -21.46 6.25 7.98
C MET A 147 -21.21 6.82 6.58
N ILE A 148 -21.58 8.07 6.31
CA ILE A 148 -21.32 8.71 5.00
C ILE A 148 -19.81 8.92 4.78
N ASN A 149 -19.05 9.36 5.79
CA ASN A 149 -17.58 9.48 5.71
C ASN A 149 -16.87 8.13 5.64
N LYS A 150 -17.51 7.02 6.02
CA LYS A 150 -17.03 5.66 5.73
C LYS A 150 -17.34 5.23 4.30
N LEU A 151 -18.29 5.88 3.63
CA LEU A 151 -18.60 5.70 2.21
C LEU A 151 -17.70 6.59 1.33
N GLU A 152 -17.21 7.73 1.82
CA GLU A 152 -16.12 8.47 1.22
C GLU A 152 -14.80 7.80 1.65
N LYS A 153 -14.32 6.90 0.81
CA LYS A 153 -13.04 6.20 1.03
C LYS A 153 -11.93 7.24 1.23
N PRO A 154 -11.21 7.27 2.37
CA PRO A 154 -9.97 8.01 2.40
C PRO A 154 -9.06 7.40 1.32
N ASP A 155 -8.52 8.24 0.46
CA ASP A 155 -7.56 7.83 -0.57
C ASP A 155 -6.29 7.34 0.15
N VAL A 156 -6.25 6.05 0.48
CA VAL A 156 -5.24 5.40 1.34
C VAL A 156 -3.87 5.37 0.66
N ASN A 157 -3.80 5.82 -0.59
CA ASN A 157 -2.60 5.90 -1.41
C ASN A 157 -2.32 7.35 -1.82
N VAL A 158 -2.01 8.23 -0.87
CA VAL A 158 -1.61 9.61 -1.17
C VAL A 158 -0.13 9.64 -1.60
N GLY A 159 0.18 8.89 -2.67
CA GLY A 159 1.36 9.13 -3.48
C GLY A 159 1.09 10.24 -4.52
N LYS A 160 2.12 10.72 -5.20
CA LYS A 160 1.94 11.65 -6.34
C LYS A 160 1.00 11.00 -7.34
N ARG A 161 -0.16 11.60 -7.57
CA ARG A 161 -1.09 11.19 -8.64
C ARG A 161 -0.38 11.37 -9.97
N ILE A 162 -0.07 10.28 -10.64
CA ILE A 162 0.65 10.30 -11.91
C ILE A 162 -0.35 10.04 -13.03
N ALA A 163 -0.45 10.99 -13.95
CA ALA A 163 -1.30 10.84 -15.12
C ALA A 163 -0.80 9.71 -16.04
N ARG A 164 -1.75 8.97 -16.64
CA ARG A 164 -1.46 7.87 -17.58
C ARG A 164 -0.58 8.33 -18.74
N ASP A 165 -0.91 9.47 -19.37
CA ASP A 165 -0.18 10.00 -20.53
C ASP A 165 1.26 10.37 -20.16
N PHE A 166 1.47 10.95 -18.98
CA PHE A 166 2.83 11.22 -18.51
C PHE A 166 3.64 9.93 -18.39
N TYR A 167 3.05 8.86 -17.87
CA TYR A 167 3.72 7.58 -17.77
C TYR A 167 4.03 7.00 -19.16
N ARG A 168 3.04 6.90 -20.06
CA ARG A 168 3.20 6.34 -21.42
C ARG A 168 4.28 7.06 -22.21
N ASN A 169 4.42 8.37 -22.06
CA ASN A 169 5.48 9.18 -22.70
C ASN A 169 6.89 8.95 -22.11
N ASN A 170 7.02 8.20 -21.01
CA ASN A 170 8.28 7.98 -20.32
C ASN A 170 8.76 6.51 -20.30
N VAL A 171 8.00 5.59 -20.87
CA VAL A 171 8.33 4.18 -20.99
C VAL A 171 8.09 3.69 -22.43
N GLU A 172 8.77 2.64 -22.81
CA GLU A 172 8.52 1.97 -24.10
C GLU A 172 7.47 0.89 -23.88
N ILE A 173 6.29 1.05 -24.46
CA ILE A 173 5.19 0.08 -24.45
C ILE A 173 5.05 -0.50 -25.86
N PRO A 174 4.89 -1.82 -26.00
CA PRO A 174 4.89 -2.86 -24.97
C PRO A 174 6.29 -3.23 -24.48
N SER A 175 6.37 -3.83 -23.27
CA SER A 175 7.62 -4.32 -22.71
C SER A 175 8.16 -5.53 -23.48
N HIS A 176 9.32 -5.40 -24.13
CA HIS A 176 10.00 -6.52 -24.81
C HIS A 176 10.29 -7.72 -23.89
N TYR A 177 10.45 -7.49 -22.59
CA TYR A 177 10.65 -8.57 -21.63
C TYR A 177 9.43 -9.49 -21.56
N TYR A 178 8.23 -8.94 -21.54
CA TYR A 178 7.00 -9.71 -21.45
C TYR A 178 6.55 -10.26 -22.82
N LEU A 179 6.85 -9.58 -23.94
CA LEU A 179 6.68 -10.14 -25.27
C LEU A 179 7.46 -11.45 -25.43
N LYS A 180 8.73 -11.48 -24.96
CA LYS A 180 9.56 -12.70 -24.98
C LYS A 180 9.00 -13.83 -24.09
N ARG A 181 8.15 -13.50 -23.12
CA ARG A 181 7.43 -14.46 -22.26
C ARG A 181 6.08 -14.90 -22.85
N GLY A 182 5.76 -14.47 -24.07
CA GLY A 182 4.59 -14.91 -24.81
C GLY A 182 3.28 -14.19 -24.44
N TYR A 183 3.35 -12.98 -23.89
CA TYR A 183 2.18 -12.10 -23.77
C TYR A 183 1.98 -11.32 -25.06
N SER A 184 0.73 -11.06 -25.44
CA SER A 184 0.39 -10.33 -26.65
C SER A 184 0.67 -8.82 -26.51
N ILE A 185 0.81 -8.16 -27.68
CA ILE A 185 0.97 -6.70 -27.73
C ILE A 185 -0.27 -6.02 -27.14
N GLU A 186 -1.43 -6.54 -27.50
CA GLU A 186 -2.74 -6.01 -27.12
C GLU A 186 -2.93 -5.98 -25.60
N VAL A 187 -2.60 -7.09 -24.92
CA VAL A 187 -2.72 -7.15 -23.46
C VAL A 187 -1.70 -6.26 -22.78
N LEU A 188 -0.46 -6.21 -23.26
CA LEU A 188 0.56 -5.37 -22.66
C LEU A 188 0.28 -3.86 -22.89
N ASP A 189 -0.31 -3.49 -24.02
CA ASP A 189 -0.76 -2.11 -24.28
C ASP A 189 -1.97 -1.73 -23.42
N LYS A 190 -2.97 -2.62 -23.32
CA LYS A 190 -4.15 -2.44 -22.46
C LYS A 190 -3.75 -2.12 -21.01
N TYR A 191 -2.76 -2.84 -20.48
CA TYR A 191 -2.29 -2.71 -19.12
C TYR A 191 -1.12 -1.73 -18.95
N ASP A 192 -0.75 -1.00 -20.02
CA ASP A 192 0.35 -0.03 -20.03
C ASP A 192 1.70 -0.63 -19.57
N VAL A 193 1.98 -1.88 -19.93
CA VAL A 193 3.18 -2.58 -19.49
C VAL A 193 4.35 -2.21 -20.38
N GLY A 194 5.26 -1.41 -19.84
CA GLY A 194 6.39 -0.86 -20.60
C GLY A 194 7.76 -1.22 -20.04
N THR A 195 8.81 -0.73 -20.69
CA THR A 195 10.19 -0.85 -20.24
C THR A 195 10.79 0.54 -20.02
N CYS A 196 11.33 0.78 -18.82
CA CYS A 196 12.04 2.03 -18.52
C CYS A 196 13.49 1.94 -18.98
N LYS A 197 13.84 2.66 -20.05
CA LYS A 197 15.21 2.76 -20.59
C LYS A 197 15.93 4.06 -20.23
N LYS A 198 15.29 4.97 -19.51
CA LYS A 198 15.88 6.25 -19.10
C LYS A 198 16.87 6.04 -17.97
N VAL A 199 18.16 6.29 -18.27
CA VAL A 199 19.26 6.22 -17.29
C VAL A 199 18.99 7.17 -16.12
N GLY A 200 19.35 6.76 -14.91
CA GLY A 200 19.16 7.56 -13.69
C GLY A 200 17.74 7.53 -13.12
N LYS A 201 16.77 6.88 -13.79
CA LYS A 201 15.44 6.72 -13.25
C LYS A 201 15.37 5.51 -12.30
N PHE A 202 14.52 5.62 -11.28
CA PHE A 202 14.34 4.61 -10.24
C PHE A 202 14.06 3.20 -10.77
N LEU A 203 13.33 3.08 -11.88
CA LEU A 203 12.97 1.81 -12.53
C LEU A 203 13.80 1.54 -13.80
N TYR A 204 14.97 2.13 -13.94
CA TYR A 204 15.86 1.88 -15.07
C TYR A 204 16.16 0.39 -15.24
N ASN A 205 16.15 -0.10 -16.48
CA ASN A 205 16.31 -1.51 -16.87
C ASN A 205 15.28 -2.45 -16.21
N ARG A 206 14.03 -1.98 -16.09
CA ARG A 206 12.94 -2.80 -15.59
C ARG A 206 11.76 -2.79 -16.56
N ALA A 207 11.11 -3.93 -16.66
CA ALA A 207 9.75 -4.02 -17.18
C ALA A 207 8.83 -3.44 -16.09
N VAL A 208 8.13 -2.37 -16.42
CA VAL A 208 7.35 -1.55 -15.48
C VAL A 208 5.88 -1.82 -15.66
N VAL A 209 5.21 -2.06 -14.54
CA VAL A 209 3.77 -2.31 -14.45
C VAL A 209 3.16 -1.19 -13.62
N PRO A 210 2.31 -0.34 -14.18
CA PRO A 210 1.59 0.67 -13.42
C PRO A 210 0.45 0.05 -12.63
N ILE A 211 0.14 0.65 -11.49
CA ILE A 211 -0.97 0.27 -10.64
C ILE A 211 -1.87 1.49 -10.51
N TYR A 212 -3.10 1.38 -10.99
CA TYR A 212 -4.06 2.46 -11.01
C TYR A 212 -4.94 2.47 -9.75
N ASN A 213 -5.56 3.63 -9.49
CA ASN A 213 -6.66 3.71 -8.54
C ASN A 213 -7.89 2.93 -9.09
N GLU A 214 -8.87 2.71 -8.23
CA GLU A 214 -10.05 1.90 -8.55
C GLU A 214 -10.89 2.43 -9.72
N ASP A 215 -10.79 3.73 -10.01
CA ASP A 215 -11.55 4.40 -11.07
C ASP A 215 -10.74 4.66 -12.35
N TYR A 216 -9.50 4.14 -12.40
CA TYR A 216 -8.61 4.25 -13.57
C TYR A 216 -8.23 5.70 -13.92
N GLU A 217 -8.29 6.62 -12.98
CA GLU A 217 -8.04 8.05 -13.21
C GLU A 217 -6.55 8.41 -13.16
N TYR A 218 -5.80 7.77 -12.23
CA TYR A 218 -4.38 8.05 -12.04
C TYR A 218 -3.63 6.82 -11.51
N ILE A 219 -2.31 6.86 -11.65
CA ILE A 219 -1.42 5.80 -11.20
C ILE A 219 -1.04 6.07 -9.74
N LEU A 220 -1.26 5.05 -8.90
CA LEU A 220 -0.90 5.01 -7.47
C LEU A 220 0.59 4.71 -7.27
N GLY A 221 1.14 3.88 -8.14
CA GLY A 221 2.52 3.43 -8.03
C GLY A 221 2.91 2.49 -9.17
N PHE A 222 4.13 2.02 -9.10
CA PHE A 222 4.68 1.10 -10.09
C PHE A 222 5.36 -0.08 -9.43
N THR A 223 5.27 -1.24 -10.07
CA THR A 223 6.17 -2.34 -9.81
C THR A 223 7.04 -2.59 -11.03
N GLY A 224 8.32 -2.86 -10.81
CA GLY A 224 9.29 -3.06 -11.89
C GLY A 224 10.04 -4.37 -11.75
N ARG A 225 9.88 -5.27 -12.72
CA ARG A 225 10.63 -6.52 -12.84
C ARG A 225 11.96 -6.26 -13.54
N SER A 226 13.08 -6.71 -13.00
CA SER A 226 14.36 -6.68 -13.74
C SER A 226 14.23 -7.40 -15.09
N ILE A 227 14.73 -6.77 -16.16
CA ILE A 227 14.77 -7.40 -17.50
C ILE A 227 15.90 -8.42 -17.63
N PHE A 228 16.81 -8.49 -16.67
CA PHE A 228 17.96 -9.38 -16.69
C PHE A 228 17.66 -10.73 -16.03
N PRO A 229 18.33 -11.80 -16.45
CA PRO A 229 18.27 -13.09 -15.78
C PRO A 229 18.97 -13.02 -14.40
N ILE A 230 18.80 -14.08 -13.61
CA ILE A 230 19.51 -14.23 -12.35
C ILE A 230 21.01 -14.43 -12.61
N CYS A 231 21.84 -13.67 -11.95
CA CYS A 231 23.29 -13.86 -11.97
C CYS A 231 23.67 -15.15 -11.23
N LYS A 232 24.50 -15.97 -11.86
CA LYS A 232 24.93 -17.26 -11.28
C LYS A 232 25.83 -17.07 -10.05
N GLU A 233 26.57 -15.98 -9.99
CA GLU A 233 27.51 -15.67 -8.91
C GLU A 233 26.83 -15.05 -7.69
N CYS A 234 26.27 -13.84 -7.85
CA CYS A 234 25.71 -13.08 -6.73
C CYS A 234 24.21 -13.28 -6.50
N LYS A 235 23.52 -14.09 -7.33
CA LYS A 235 22.06 -14.36 -7.27
C LYS A 235 21.17 -13.12 -7.41
N ASN A 236 21.72 -11.98 -7.81
CA ASN A 236 20.98 -10.77 -8.17
C ASN A 236 20.59 -10.77 -9.65
N TYR A 237 19.80 -9.78 -10.08
CA TYR A 237 19.26 -9.67 -11.45
C TYR A 237 19.83 -8.44 -12.18
N HIS A 238 21.15 -8.20 -12.04
CA HIS A 238 21.88 -7.10 -12.68
C HIS A 238 22.23 -7.40 -14.13
N ASN A 239 22.72 -6.38 -14.86
CA ASN A 239 23.25 -6.56 -16.21
C ASN A 239 24.42 -7.55 -16.18
N PRO A 240 24.37 -8.66 -16.95
CA PRO A 240 25.44 -9.66 -16.98
C PRO A 240 26.79 -9.12 -17.51
N ASP A 241 26.78 -8.05 -18.30
CA ASP A 241 27.97 -7.40 -18.85
C ASP A 241 28.66 -6.43 -17.87
N LYS A 242 28.12 -6.33 -16.63
CA LYS A 242 28.66 -5.45 -15.58
C LYS A 242 29.03 -6.24 -14.34
N GLU A 243 29.88 -5.65 -13.51
CA GLU A 243 30.22 -6.18 -12.19
C GLU A 243 28.97 -6.51 -11.35
N CYS A 244 29.13 -7.51 -10.49
CA CYS A 244 28.06 -7.93 -9.60
C CYS A 244 27.58 -6.78 -8.71
N SER A 245 26.30 -6.55 -8.70
CA SER A 245 25.67 -5.48 -7.92
C SER A 245 24.32 -5.91 -7.36
N VAL A 246 23.87 -5.24 -6.31
CA VAL A 246 22.56 -5.46 -5.71
C VAL A 246 21.48 -4.92 -6.65
N PHE A 247 20.82 -5.84 -7.36
CA PHE A 247 19.73 -5.52 -8.26
C PHE A 247 18.61 -6.55 -8.07
N PRO A 248 17.60 -6.24 -7.23
CA PRO A 248 16.56 -7.21 -6.86
C PRO A 248 15.66 -7.56 -8.04
N LYS A 249 15.07 -8.75 -8.01
CA LYS A 249 14.09 -9.24 -9.01
C LYS A 249 12.97 -8.24 -9.23
N TRP A 250 12.36 -7.77 -8.14
CA TRP A 250 11.28 -6.80 -8.14
C TRP A 250 11.66 -5.54 -7.37
N LYS A 251 11.15 -4.39 -7.81
CA LYS A 251 11.30 -3.10 -7.16
C LYS A 251 9.98 -2.34 -7.27
N HIS A 252 9.52 -1.79 -6.15
CA HIS A 252 8.29 -1.00 -6.10
C HIS A 252 8.64 0.47 -5.87
N THR A 253 7.79 1.39 -6.34
CA THR A 253 7.93 2.82 -6.02
C THR A 253 7.85 3.04 -4.51
N ALA A 254 8.68 3.99 -4.02
CA ALA A 254 8.61 4.41 -2.63
C ALA A 254 7.20 4.96 -2.32
N GLY A 255 6.71 4.65 -1.14
CA GLY A 255 5.36 5.05 -0.70
C GLY A 255 4.19 4.23 -1.29
N PHE A 256 4.42 3.38 -2.29
CA PHE A 256 3.40 2.46 -2.76
C PHE A 256 3.24 1.27 -1.82
N ASN A 257 2.08 1.18 -1.19
CA ASN A 257 1.73 0.03 -0.37
C ASN A 257 0.85 -0.95 -1.15
N LYS A 258 1.45 -2.05 -1.62
CA LYS A 258 0.76 -3.13 -2.34
C LYS A 258 -0.37 -3.79 -1.54
N GLN A 259 -0.37 -3.63 -0.21
CA GLN A 259 -1.40 -4.19 0.67
C GLN A 259 -2.73 -3.42 0.60
N ASN A 260 -2.72 -2.21 0.04
CA ASN A 260 -3.90 -1.34 -0.02
C ASN A 260 -4.60 -1.40 -1.38
N CYS A 261 -4.21 -2.29 -2.28
CA CYS A 261 -4.81 -2.40 -3.59
C CYS A 261 -4.88 -3.85 -4.07
N LEU A 262 -5.79 -4.09 -5.00
CA LEU A 262 -5.87 -5.27 -5.85
C LEU A 262 -5.46 -4.84 -7.26
N TYR A 263 -4.43 -5.50 -7.83
CA TYR A 263 -4.05 -5.20 -9.20
C TYR A 263 -5.17 -5.60 -10.17
N ASN A 264 -5.45 -4.74 -11.13
CA ASN A 264 -6.53 -4.89 -12.10
C ASN A 264 -7.94 -4.63 -11.57
N TYR A 265 -8.15 -4.23 -10.33
CA TYR A 265 -9.49 -3.99 -9.82
C TYR A 265 -10.24 -2.93 -10.64
N TRP A 266 -9.54 -1.91 -11.14
CA TRP A 266 -10.08 -0.85 -12.01
C TRP A 266 -10.71 -1.34 -13.33
N HIS A 267 -10.25 -2.44 -13.91
CA HIS A 267 -10.86 -3.07 -15.08
C HIS A 267 -11.82 -4.19 -14.70
N ALA A 268 -11.51 -4.95 -13.65
CA ALA A 268 -12.22 -6.15 -13.28
C ALA A 268 -13.55 -5.88 -12.57
N LYS A 269 -13.72 -4.72 -11.88
CA LYS A 269 -14.86 -4.45 -11.00
C LYS A 269 -16.23 -4.64 -11.67
N HIS A 270 -16.37 -4.25 -12.93
CA HIS A 270 -17.62 -4.44 -13.67
C HIS A 270 -17.92 -5.92 -13.92
N SER A 271 -16.94 -6.66 -14.43
CA SER A 271 -17.08 -8.10 -14.68
C SER A 271 -17.25 -8.90 -13.38
N ILE A 272 -16.65 -8.46 -12.27
CA ILE A 272 -16.89 -9.05 -10.95
C ILE A 272 -18.33 -8.86 -10.53
N LEU A 273 -18.88 -7.65 -10.69
CA LEU A 273 -20.25 -7.33 -10.32
C LEU A 273 -21.27 -8.12 -11.18
N GLU A 274 -21.02 -8.23 -12.48
CA GLU A 274 -21.88 -8.98 -13.41
C GLU A 274 -21.86 -10.48 -13.13
N SER A 275 -20.67 -11.07 -12.94
CA SER A 275 -20.52 -12.51 -12.68
C SER A 275 -20.69 -12.90 -11.22
N THR A 276 -20.77 -11.93 -10.30
CA THR A 276 -20.70 -12.11 -8.84
C THR A 276 -19.51 -12.97 -8.37
N THR A 277 -18.48 -13.07 -9.20
CA THR A 277 -17.31 -13.92 -8.98
C THR A 277 -16.03 -13.10 -9.14
N ILE A 278 -15.12 -13.22 -8.18
CA ILE A 278 -13.76 -12.65 -8.24
C ILE A 278 -12.73 -13.76 -8.30
N ILE A 279 -11.73 -13.60 -9.17
CA ILE A 279 -10.63 -14.55 -9.30
C ILE A 279 -9.37 -13.93 -8.69
N LEU A 280 -8.82 -14.58 -7.68
CA LEU A 280 -7.60 -14.16 -7.01
C LEU A 280 -6.39 -14.89 -7.58
N VAL A 281 -5.39 -14.12 -7.99
CA VAL A 281 -4.09 -14.62 -8.47
C VAL A 281 -2.95 -13.89 -7.76
N GLU A 282 -1.71 -14.39 -7.88
CA GLU A 282 -0.57 -13.80 -7.17
C GLU A 282 0.01 -12.55 -7.85
N SER A 283 0.12 -12.58 -9.17
CA SER A 283 0.91 -11.60 -9.92
C SER A 283 0.15 -10.96 -11.08
N PRO A 284 0.57 -9.75 -11.53
CA PRO A 284 0.02 -9.12 -12.73
C PRO A 284 0.08 -9.99 -13.99
N GLY A 285 1.12 -10.82 -14.14
CA GLY A 285 1.25 -11.72 -15.29
C GLY A 285 0.12 -12.72 -15.37
N ASN A 286 -0.31 -13.26 -14.23
CA ASN A 286 -1.44 -14.20 -14.18
C ASN A 286 -2.74 -13.51 -14.63
N VAL A 287 -2.96 -12.25 -14.24
CA VAL A 287 -4.11 -11.46 -14.71
C VAL A 287 -4.09 -11.29 -16.23
N TRP A 288 -2.94 -10.92 -16.80
CA TRP A 288 -2.85 -10.73 -18.25
C TRP A 288 -3.11 -12.02 -19.02
N ARG A 289 -2.65 -13.16 -18.51
CA ARG A 289 -2.88 -14.46 -19.14
C ARG A 289 -4.37 -14.85 -19.12
N LEU A 290 -5.05 -14.57 -18.00
CA LEU A 290 -6.50 -14.75 -17.91
C LEU A 290 -7.25 -13.80 -18.84
N GLU A 291 -6.83 -12.55 -18.92
CA GLU A 291 -7.37 -11.56 -19.85
C GLU A 291 -7.28 -12.01 -21.32
N GLU A 292 -6.12 -12.54 -21.74
CA GLU A 292 -5.92 -13.10 -23.09
C GLU A 292 -6.85 -14.29 -23.39
N ALA A 293 -7.25 -15.03 -22.36
CA ALA A 293 -8.23 -16.12 -22.48
C ALA A 293 -9.69 -15.63 -22.41
N GLY A 294 -9.92 -14.32 -22.32
CA GLY A 294 -11.25 -13.71 -22.21
C GLY A 294 -11.89 -13.92 -20.84
N ILE A 295 -11.09 -13.85 -19.78
CA ILE A 295 -11.51 -13.91 -18.38
C ILE A 295 -11.16 -12.57 -17.75
N HIS A 296 -12.16 -11.72 -17.43
CA HIS A 296 -11.99 -10.31 -17.13
C HIS A 296 -12.17 -9.94 -15.65
N ASN A 297 -12.60 -10.87 -14.80
CA ASN A 297 -12.90 -10.67 -13.38
C ASN A 297 -11.77 -11.10 -12.44
N SER A 298 -10.52 -11.13 -12.94
CA SER A 298 -9.35 -11.52 -12.18
C SER A 298 -8.59 -10.32 -11.60
N VAL A 299 -8.07 -10.48 -10.37
CA VAL A 299 -7.25 -9.48 -9.68
C VAL A 299 -6.04 -10.13 -9.03
N ALA A 300 -4.90 -9.40 -8.95
CA ALA A 300 -3.72 -9.93 -8.26
C ALA A 300 -3.55 -9.29 -6.87
N ILE A 301 -3.19 -10.15 -5.90
CA ILE A 301 -2.96 -9.77 -4.49
C ILE A 301 -1.49 -9.46 -4.16
N PHE A 302 -0.60 -9.51 -5.16
CA PHE A 302 0.85 -9.28 -5.04
C PHE A 302 1.58 -10.22 -4.07
N GLY A 303 1.23 -11.47 -4.07
CA GLY A 303 1.79 -12.55 -3.26
C GLY A 303 0.74 -13.55 -2.83
N THR A 304 1.00 -14.32 -1.77
CA THR A 304 0.14 -15.42 -1.31
C THR A 304 -0.74 -15.06 -0.12
N VAL A 305 -0.62 -13.84 0.42
CA VAL A 305 -1.34 -13.41 1.63
C VAL A 305 -2.36 -12.35 1.28
N LEU A 306 -3.63 -12.65 1.50
CA LEU A 306 -4.71 -11.68 1.46
C LEU A 306 -4.74 -10.93 2.80
N ASN A 307 -4.53 -9.62 2.76
CA ASN A 307 -4.59 -8.77 3.95
C ASN A 307 -5.96 -8.09 4.11
N ASP A 308 -6.20 -7.48 5.27
CA ASP A 308 -7.51 -6.91 5.62
C ASP A 308 -7.97 -5.79 4.67
N ASN A 309 -7.06 -4.96 4.16
CA ASN A 309 -7.42 -3.90 3.22
C ASN A 309 -7.82 -4.47 1.85
N GLN A 310 -7.09 -5.47 1.36
CA GLN A 310 -7.46 -6.18 0.12
C GLN A 310 -8.78 -6.94 0.30
N LYS A 311 -8.98 -7.60 1.46
CA LYS A 311 -10.24 -8.26 1.77
C LYS A 311 -11.40 -7.27 1.78
N LYS A 312 -11.21 -6.08 2.33
CA LYS A 312 -12.24 -5.03 2.30
C LYS A 312 -12.62 -4.63 0.87
N LEU A 313 -11.67 -4.54 -0.05
CA LEU A 313 -11.96 -4.29 -1.47
C LEU A 313 -12.78 -5.43 -2.10
N ILE A 314 -12.52 -6.68 -1.71
CA ILE A 314 -13.32 -7.83 -2.14
C ILE A 314 -14.73 -7.74 -1.54
N ASP A 315 -14.86 -7.39 -0.26
CA ASP A 315 -16.15 -7.23 0.42
C ASP A 315 -17.02 -6.13 -0.22
N GLU A 316 -16.38 -5.10 -0.80
CA GLU A 316 -17.04 -3.99 -1.49
C GLU A 316 -17.29 -4.27 -2.99
N SER A 317 -16.71 -5.34 -3.56
CA SER A 317 -16.76 -5.62 -5.00
C SER A 317 -18.10 -6.18 -5.50
N GLY A 318 -18.98 -6.63 -4.62
CA GLY A 318 -20.22 -7.35 -4.97
C GLY A 318 -20.00 -8.83 -5.29
N ALA A 319 -18.79 -9.36 -5.13
CA ALA A 319 -18.52 -10.78 -5.31
C ALA A 319 -19.24 -11.63 -4.25
N MET A 320 -19.77 -12.75 -4.65
CA MET A 320 -20.36 -13.81 -3.80
C MET A 320 -19.50 -15.07 -3.81
N SER A 321 -18.70 -15.25 -4.86
CA SER A 321 -17.77 -16.35 -5.02
C SER A 321 -16.34 -15.84 -5.20
N ILE A 322 -15.38 -16.57 -4.63
CA ILE A 322 -13.94 -16.38 -4.86
C ILE A 322 -13.38 -17.64 -5.51
N VAL A 323 -12.78 -17.50 -6.67
CA VAL A 323 -11.94 -18.53 -7.30
C VAL A 323 -10.50 -18.20 -7.00
N CYS A 324 -9.82 -19.07 -6.30
CA CYS A 324 -8.43 -18.85 -5.85
C CYS A 324 -7.48 -19.66 -6.76
N LEU A 325 -6.71 -18.97 -7.58
CA LEU A 325 -5.75 -19.51 -8.54
C LEU A 325 -4.33 -19.02 -8.21
N LEU A 326 -3.87 -19.28 -6.99
CA LEU A 326 -2.50 -18.99 -6.56
C LEU A 326 -1.53 -20.01 -7.18
N ASP A 327 -0.23 -19.68 -7.12
CA ASP A 327 0.81 -20.53 -7.67
C ASP A 327 0.80 -21.92 -7.00
N ASN A 328 1.09 -22.97 -7.79
CA ASN A 328 1.05 -24.36 -7.33
C ASN A 328 2.36 -24.76 -6.62
N ASP A 329 2.77 -23.96 -5.64
CA ASP A 329 3.90 -24.21 -4.77
C ASP A 329 3.48 -24.26 -3.30
N GLU A 330 4.44 -24.52 -2.40
CA GLU A 330 4.17 -24.60 -0.96
C GLU A 330 3.63 -23.28 -0.38
N ALA A 331 4.08 -22.13 -0.91
CA ALA A 331 3.65 -20.81 -0.46
C ALA A 331 2.21 -20.52 -0.89
N GLY A 332 1.86 -20.80 -2.15
CA GLY A 332 0.50 -20.68 -2.68
C GLY A 332 -0.48 -21.59 -1.97
N GLN A 333 -0.10 -22.85 -1.69
CA GLN A 333 -0.91 -23.80 -0.92
C GLN A 333 -1.22 -23.28 0.49
N LYS A 334 -0.21 -22.72 1.20
CA LYS A 334 -0.41 -22.08 2.51
C LYS A 334 -1.28 -20.83 2.41
N GLY A 335 -1.12 -20.07 1.33
CA GLY A 335 -1.94 -18.89 1.02
C GLY A 335 -3.41 -19.25 0.83
N MET A 336 -3.70 -20.26 0.02
CA MET A 336 -5.06 -20.76 -0.22
C MET A 336 -5.75 -21.18 1.08
N LYS A 337 -5.06 -21.89 1.99
CA LYS A 337 -5.62 -22.27 3.31
C LYS A 337 -5.99 -21.03 4.14
N LYS A 338 -5.13 -20.00 4.16
CA LYS A 338 -5.43 -18.75 4.88
C LYS A 338 -6.62 -18.00 4.28
N ILE A 339 -6.71 -17.93 2.95
CA ILE A 339 -7.86 -17.32 2.27
C ILE A 339 -9.14 -18.11 2.61
N GLN A 340 -9.07 -19.44 2.66
CA GLN A 340 -10.18 -20.27 3.08
C GLN A 340 -10.64 -19.93 4.52
N GLU A 341 -9.71 -19.83 5.46
CA GLU A 341 -10.02 -19.47 6.85
C GLU A 341 -10.65 -18.07 6.96
N GLN A 342 -10.13 -17.08 6.20
CA GLN A 342 -10.59 -15.70 6.25
C GLN A 342 -11.94 -15.47 5.56
N CYS A 343 -12.23 -16.22 4.49
CA CYS A 343 -13.32 -15.91 3.56
C CYS A 343 -14.48 -16.91 3.59
N SER A 344 -14.30 -18.13 4.13
CA SER A 344 -15.29 -19.22 4.07
C SER A 344 -16.65 -18.92 4.70
N LYS A 345 -16.73 -17.96 5.62
CA LYS A 345 -17.99 -17.56 6.27
C LYS A 345 -18.85 -16.62 5.42
N MET A 346 -18.25 -15.95 4.42
CA MET A 346 -18.92 -14.90 3.63
C MET A 346 -19.01 -15.24 2.14
N TYR A 347 -18.12 -16.12 1.64
CA TYR A 347 -17.97 -16.40 0.22
C TYR A 347 -18.06 -17.88 -0.07
N ARG A 348 -18.54 -18.24 -1.24
CA ARG A 348 -18.28 -19.56 -1.83
C ARG A 348 -16.86 -19.58 -2.36
N LEU A 349 -16.08 -20.57 -1.97
CA LEU A 349 -14.66 -20.66 -2.30
C LEU A 349 -14.41 -21.84 -3.22
N TYR A 350 -13.65 -21.59 -4.29
CA TYR A 350 -13.24 -22.59 -5.27
C TYR A 350 -11.73 -22.55 -5.41
N PHE A 351 -11.11 -23.71 -5.39
CA PHE A 351 -9.67 -23.92 -5.50
C PHE A 351 -9.37 -24.89 -6.66
N PRO A 352 -9.48 -24.44 -7.93
CA PRO A 352 -9.20 -25.30 -9.06
C PRO A 352 -7.75 -25.76 -9.06
N ASN A 353 -7.52 -27.04 -9.38
CA ASN A 353 -6.18 -27.56 -9.61
C ASN A 353 -5.67 -27.06 -10.96
N ILE A 354 -4.43 -26.57 -10.98
CA ILE A 354 -3.69 -26.21 -12.18
C ILE A 354 -2.50 -27.15 -12.34
N ASP A 355 -2.30 -27.67 -13.56
CA ASP A 355 -1.21 -28.62 -13.86
C ASP A 355 0.16 -27.97 -13.98
N THR A 356 0.21 -26.63 -14.01
CA THR A 356 1.42 -25.84 -14.13
C THR A 356 1.73 -25.15 -12.81
N ASN A 357 2.96 -24.61 -12.66
CA ASN A 357 3.34 -23.90 -11.46
C ASN A 357 2.54 -22.60 -11.28
N ASP A 358 2.35 -21.83 -12.34
CA ASP A 358 1.52 -20.62 -12.34
C ASP A 358 0.75 -20.45 -13.67
N ILE A 359 -0.33 -19.66 -13.64
CA ILE A 359 -1.16 -19.37 -14.82
C ILE A 359 -0.42 -18.52 -15.85
N GLY A 360 0.45 -17.62 -15.40
CA GLY A 360 1.22 -16.73 -16.26
C GLY A 360 2.14 -17.46 -17.24
N ASP A 361 2.58 -18.67 -16.89
CA ASP A 361 3.42 -19.53 -17.73
C ASP A 361 2.61 -20.49 -18.64
N MET A 362 1.28 -20.54 -18.48
CA MET A 362 0.40 -21.32 -19.38
C MET A 362 0.27 -20.65 -20.75
N LYS A 363 0.03 -21.47 -21.79
CA LYS A 363 -0.43 -20.95 -23.09
C LYS A 363 -1.90 -20.54 -23.00
N VAL A 364 -2.30 -19.52 -23.78
CA VAL A 364 -3.68 -19.01 -23.80
C VAL A 364 -4.70 -20.13 -24.12
N ASP A 365 -4.41 -20.96 -25.14
CA ASP A 365 -5.28 -22.08 -25.52
C ASP A 365 -5.52 -23.03 -24.33
N LYS A 366 -4.48 -23.30 -23.54
CA LYS A 366 -4.58 -24.17 -22.37
C LYS A 366 -5.40 -23.52 -21.24
N VAL A 367 -5.25 -22.22 -21.02
CA VAL A 367 -6.12 -21.50 -20.07
C VAL A 367 -7.57 -21.52 -20.52
N THR A 368 -7.80 -21.37 -21.83
CA THR A 368 -9.15 -21.40 -22.42
C THR A 368 -9.79 -22.77 -22.31
N SER A 369 -9.03 -23.87 -22.52
CA SER A 369 -9.56 -25.24 -22.45
C SER A 369 -9.74 -25.75 -21.01
N ASP A 370 -8.81 -25.44 -20.11
CA ASP A 370 -8.73 -26.11 -18.81
C ASP A 370 -9.29 -25.23 -17.67
N ILE A 371 -9.11 -23.91 -17.73
CA ILE A 371 -9.47 -22.98 -16.66
C ILE A 371 -10.81 -22.29 -16.91
N LYS A 372 -11.04 -21.78 -18.13
CA LYS A 372 -12.26 -21.02 -18.44
C LYS A 372 -13.55 -21.81 -18.19
N PRO A 373 -13.67 -23.11 -18.52
CA PRO A 373 -14.88 -23.86 -18.22
C PRO A 373 -15.18 -23.99 -16.73
N LEU A 374 -14.14 -24.12 -15.90
CA LEU A 374 -14.28 -24.18 -14.44
C LEU A 374 -14.86 -22.87 -13.90
N ILE A 375 -14.35 -21.73 -14.38
CA ILE A 375 -14.83 -20.40 -13.98
C ILE A 375 -16.26 -20.19 -14.44
N THR A 376 -16.59 -20.49 -15.70
CA THR A 376 -17.96 -20.38 -16.24
C THR A 376 -18.96 -21.23 -15.44
N THR A 377 -18.55 -22.40 -14.95
CA THR A 377 -19.38 -23.23 -14.09
C THR A 377 -19.67 -22.55 -12.74
N VAL A 378 -18.67 -21.88 -12.16
CA VAL A 378 -18.85 -21.13 -10.92
C VAL A 378 -19.79 -19.93 -11.11
N GLU A 379 -19.60 -19.18 -12.19
CA GLU A 379 -20.44 -18.04 -12.56
C GLU A 379 -21.89 -18.44 -12.83
N GLY A 380 -22.11 -19.57 -13.47
CA GLY A 380 -23.44 -20.09 -13.79
C GLY A 380 -24.29 -20.47 -12.58
N VAL A 381 -23.71 -20.65 -11.39
CA VAL A 381 -24.46 -21.02 -10.16
C VAL A 381 -25.47 -19.96 -9.75
N TYR A 382 -25.30 -18.70 -10.15
CA TYR A 382 -26.18 -17.58 -9.77
C TYR A 382 -27.14 -17.15 -10.89
N HIS A 383 -27.00 -17.67 -12.10
CA HIS A 383 -27.80 -17.31 -13.26
C HIS A 383 -28.72 -18.44 -13.74
N GLY A 384 -28.81 -19.52 -12.95
CA GLY A 384 -29.63 -20.69 -13.24
C GLY A 384 -30.98 -20.72 -12.53
#